data_5c0e20e96d652bd76079d414cac205e9
#
_entry.id   5c0e20e96d652bd76079d414cac205e9
#
_cell.length_a   1.000
_cell.length_b   1.000
_cell.length_c   1.000
_cell.angle_alpha   90.00
_cell.angle_beta   90.00
_cell.angle_gamma   90.00
#
_symmetry.space_group_name_H-M   'P 1'
#
loop_
_entity.id
_entity.type
_entity.pdbx_description
1 polymer ?
#
loop_
_entity_poly.entity_id
_entity_poly.type
_entity_poly.pdbx_seq_one_letter_code
_entity_poly.pdbx_strand_id
1 'polypeptide(L)'
;DGLAITGASPVVRSFPMIPGIDFSGIVLSSEDNKFSEGDRVVLNGYGLSESHFGGYSEKARVKSEHLLKLPENISNKQAMAIGTAGYTAMLCVLGIEDHGINPDDGIILVSGASGGVGSVAISLLSDLGYNVEASTGRLEETPYLNTLGAKTVIDRSELSEPSRPLGKERWAGAIDSV
;
A
#
# COMPACT_ATOMS: atom_id res chain seq x y z
N ASP A 1 10.29 5.47 1.83
CA ASP A 1 11.16 6.15 2.80
C ASP A 1 12.63 5.71 2.67
N GLY A 2 12.92 4.40 2.56
CA GLY A 2 14.29 3.90 2.44
C GLY A 2 15.08 4.53 1.29
N LEU A 3 14.47 4.70 0.13
CA LEU A 3 15.09 5.35 -1.03
C LEU A 3 15.40 6.83 -0.78
N ALA A 4 14.51 7.53 -0.07
CA ALA A 4 14.71 8.93 0.29
C ALA A 4 15.85 9.09 1.32
N ILE A 5 15.90 8.23 2.35
CA ILE A 5 16.91 8.27 3.41
C ILE A 5 18.29 7.92 2.88
N THR A 6 18.38 6.93 2.01
CA THR A 6 19.66 6.42 1.48
C THR A 6 20.15 7.18 0.26
N GLY A 7 19.29 8.01 -0.37
CA GLY A 7 19.60 8.67 -1.64
C GLY A 7 19.73 7.69 -2.82
N ALA A 8 19.25 6.46 -2.68
CA ALA A 8 19.34 5.42 -3.71
C ALA A 8 18.47 5.69 -4.94
N SER A 9 17.58 6.67 -4.87
CA SER A 9 16.74 7.10 -5.97
C SER A 9 16.49 8.62 -5.85
N PRO A 10 16.31 9.36 -6.96
CA PRO A 10 16.10 10.81 -6.96
C PRO A 10 14.66 11.19 -6.57
N VAL A 11 14.13 10.60 -5.49
CA VAL A 11 12.78 10.90 -5.00
C VAL A 11 12.71 12.24 -4.27
N VAL A 12 13.79 12.62 -3.57
CA VAL A 12 13.88 13.89 -2.86
C VAL A 12 14.18 15.02 -3.86
N ARG A 13 13.31 16.04 -3.88
CA ARG A 13 13.39 17.14 -4.86
C ARG A 13 14.18 18.36 -4.35
N SER A 14 14.34 18.48 -3.04
CA SER A 14 15.05 19.60 -2.39
C SER A 14 15.67 19.18 -1.08
N PHE A 15 16.78 19.82 -0.71
CA PHE A 15 17.49 19.58 0.55
C PHE A 15 17.64 20.91 1.32
N PRO A 16 17.59 20.91 2.68
CA PRO A 16 17.40 19.73 3.55
C PRO A 16 15.97 19.20 3.48
N MET A 17 15.77 17.87 3.73
CA MET A 17 14.47 17.22 3.70
C MET A 17 14.28 16.35 4.95
N ILE A 18 13.09 16.42 5.54
CA ILE A 18 12.64 15.46 6.57
C ILE A 18 11.94 14.32 5.82
N PRO A 19 12.41 13.07 5.96
CA PRO A 19 11.80 11.93 5.29
C PRO A 19 10.46 11.53 5.93
N GLY A 20 9.78 10.54 5.34
CA GLY A 20 8.50 9.98 5.77
C GLY A 20 7.35 10.42 4.89
N ILE A 21 6.87 9.49 4.02
CA ILE A 21 5.77 9.77 3.08
C ILE A 21 4.40 9.78 3.75
N ASP A 22 4.32 9.23 4.95
CA ASP A 22 3.10 9.12 5.74
C ASP A 22 3.30 9.73 7.12
N PHE A 23 2.24 10.27 7.69
CA PHE A 23 2.17 10.48 9.14
C PHE A 23 0.73 10.37 9.66
N SER A 24 0.63 10.09 10.96
CA SER A 24 -0.59 10.24 11.73
C SER A 24 -0.28 11.01 13.00
N GLY A 25 -1.16 11.92 13.38
CA GLY A 25 -0.92 12.81 14.51
C GLY A 25 -2.20 13.35 15.11
N ILE A 26 -2.01 14.30 16.03
CA ILE A 26 -3.07 15.04 16.70
C ILE A 26 -2.92 16.51 16.29
N VAL A 27 -4.01 17.13 15.87
CA VAL A 27 -4.04 18.56 15.51
C VAL A 27 -3.74 19.39 16.74
N LEU A 28 -2.74 20.24 16.65
CA LEU A 28 -2.39 21.21 17.69
C LEU A 28 -3.07 22.56 17.45
N SER A 29 -3.21 22.96 16.18
CA SER A 29 -3.93 24.16 15.77
C SER A 29 -4.31 24.05 14.31
N SER A 30 -5.40 24.69 13.90
CA SER A 30 -5.86 24.76 12.51
C SER A 30 -6.49 26.11 12.22
N GLU A 31 -6.28 26.62 11.01
CA GLU A 31 -7.00 27.77 10.46
C GLU A 31 -8.24 27.31 9.65
N ASP A 32 -8.38 26.02 9.38
CA ASP A 32 -9.50 25.42 8.65
C ASP A 32 -10.54 24.88 9.65
N ASN A 33 -11.78 25.33 9.50
CA ASN A 33 -12.90 24.92 10.36
C ASN A 33 -13.24 23.43 10.31
N LYS A 34 -12.69 22.69 9.35
CA LYS A 34 -12.84 21.23 9.27
C LYS A 34 -12.08 20.49 10.37
N PHE A 35 -11.05 21.11 10.96
CA PHE A 35 -10.18 20.51 11.95
C PHE A 35 -10.13 21.35 13.20
N SER A 36 -10.23 20.67 14.35
CA SER A 36 -10.12 21.25 15.67
C SER A 36 -8.90 20.69 16.42
N GLU A 37 -8.38 21.44 17.37
CA GLU A 37 -7.37 20.92 18.30
C GLU A 37 -7.87 19.62 18.94
N GLY A 38 -6.99 18.62 18.99
CA GLY A 38 -7.31 17.28 19.49
C GLY A 38 -7.80 16.30 18.44
N ASP A 39 -8.18 16.74 17.24
CA ASP A 39 -8.57 15.83 16.16
C ASP A 39 -7.40 14.91 15.79
N ARG A 40 -7.69 13.59 15.65
CA ARG A 40 -6.74 12.64 15.13
C ARG A 40 -6.80 12.63 13.59
N VAL A 41 -5.64 12.72 12.96
CA VAL A 41 -5.54 12.86 11.49
C VAL A 41 -4.47 11.95 10.91
N VAL A 42 -4.62 11.68 9.62
CA VAL A 42 -3.63 10.96 8.81
C VAL A 42 -3.40 11.70 7.50
N LEU A 43 -2.18 11.64 7.00
CA LEU A 43 -1.80 12.07 5.66
C LEU A 43 -0.92 11.01 5.02
N ASN A 44 -1.25 10.64 3.78
CA ASN A 44 -0.47 9.71 2.96
C ASN A 44 -0.10 10.41 1.65
N GLY A 45 1.19 10.48 1.34
CA GLY A 45 1.68 11.03 0.07
C GLY A 45 1.66 12.56 0.00
N TYR A 46 1.04 13.13 -1.02
CA TYR A 46 0.97 14.57 -1.32
C TYR A 46 2.33 15.28 -1.33
N GLY A 47 3.38 14.58 -1.79
CA GLY A 47 4.74 15.10 -1.89
C GLY A 47 5.51 15.19 -0.57
N LEU A 48 5.01 14.57 0.51
CA LEU A 48 5.79 14.40 1.73
C LEU A 48 7.07 13.63 1.45
N SER A 49 8.18 14.02 2.05
CA SER A 49 9.50 13.41 1.82
C SER A 49 10.08 13.62 0.41
N GLU A 50 9.37 14.29 -0.47
CA GLU A 50 9.83 14.59 -1.85
C GLU A 50 10.05 16.10 -2.06
N SER A 51 8.98 16.87 -1.97
CA SER A 51 8.93 18.33 -2.12
C SER A 51 8.48 19.06 -0.86
N HIS A 52 7.94 18.34 0.11
CA HIS A 52 7.50 18.83 1.41
C HIS A 52 8.14 18.00 2.52
N PHE A 53 8.37 18.62 3.68
CA PHE A 53 8.89 17.91 4.85
C PHE A 53 7.95 16.77 5.23
N GLY A 54 8.54 15.60 5.43
CA GLY A 54 7.81 14.36 5.72
C GLY A 54 7.47 14.15 7.19
N GLY A 55 6.95 12.95 7.46
CA GLY A 55 6.37 12.59 8.74
C GLY A 55 7.35 12.17 9.85
N TYR A 56 8.65 12.04 9.56
CA TYR A 56 9.66 11.64 10.57
C TYR A 56 10.05 12.81 11.46
N SER A 57 9.05 13.42 12.09
CA SER A 57 9.20 14.56 12.99
C SER A 57 8.14 14.54 14.10
N GLU A 58 8.44 15.17 15.22
CA GLU A 58 7.50 15.30 16.33
C GLU A 58 6.32 16.22 15.99
N LYS A 59 6.51 17.16 15.08
CA LYS A 59 5.51 18.12 14.61
C LYS A 59 5.63 18.34 13.12
N ALA A 60 4.50 18.42 12.43
CA ALA A 60 4.42 18.73 11.02
C ALA A 60 3.44 19.88 10.78
N ARG A 61 3.72 20.72 9.79
CA ARG A 61 2.80 21.72 9.27
C ARG A 61 2.46 21.37 7.85
N VAL A 62 1.16 21.15 7.60
CA VAL A 62 0.65 20.68 6.31
C VAL A 62 -0.60 21.43 5.92
N LYS A 63 -1.00 21.33 4.65
CA LYS A 63 -2.26 21.86 4.19
C LYS A 63 -3.42 20.98 4.68
N SER A 64 -4.49 21.59 5.14
CA SER A 64 -5.68 20.90 5.64
C SER A 64 -6.35 20.03 4.56
N GLU A 65 -6.31 20.46 3.30
CA GLU A 65 -6.88 19.72 2.16
C GLU A 65 -6.28 18.32 1.93
N HIS A 66 -5.07 18.07 2.47
CA HIS A 66 -4.38 16.79 2.37
C HIS A 66 -4.68 15.86 3.55
N LEU A 67 -5.33 16.37 4.61
CA LEU A 67 -5.59 15.62 5.83
C LEU A 67 -6.94 14.90 5.78
N LEU A 68 -6.95 13.71 6.38
CA LEU A 68 -8.17 12.99 6.71
C LEU A 68 -8.28 12.82 8.22
N LYS A 69 -9.49 13.00 8.76
CA LYS A 69 -9.77 12.62 10.16
C LYS A 69 -9.76 11.10 10.27
N LEU A 70 -9.07 10.59 11.26
CA LEU A 70 -9.08 9.16 11.55
C LEU A 70 -10.42 8.76 12.17
N PRO A 71 -11.02 7.63 11.71
CA PRO A 71 -12.16 7.01 12.39
C PRO A 71 -11.81 6.65 13.84
N GLU A 72 -12.80 6.63 14.72
CA GLU A 72 -12.58 6.35 16.15
C GLU A 72 -12.00 4.96 16.41
N ASN A 73 -12.35 3.99 15.59
CA ASN A 73 -11.91 2.60 15.68
C ASN A 73 -10.48 2.34 15.12
N ILE A 74 -9.83 3.33 14.52
CA ILE A 74 -8.45 3.21 14.01
C ILE A 74 -7.53 4.07 14.87
N SER A 75 -6.54 3.46 15.50
CA SER A 75 -5.48 4.17 16.22
C SER A 75 -4.45 4.78 15.25
N ASN A 76 -3.71 5.79 15.72
CA ASN A 76 -2.61 6.37 14.93
C ASN A 76 -1.57 5.30 14.51
N LYS A 77 -1.28 4.34 15.40
CA LYS A 77 -0.38 3.21 15.09
C LYS A 77 -0.92 2.33 13.95
N GLN A 78 -2.22 2.01 13.97
CA GLN A 78 -2.85 1.24 12.89
C GLN A 78 -2.88 2.02 11.58
N ALA A 79 -3.16 3.33 11.63
CA ALA A 79 -3.10 4.20 10.45
C ALA A 79 -1.70 4.16 9.80
N MET A 80 -0.63 4.17 10.60
CA MET A 80 0.73 4.07 10.10
C MET A 80 1.09 2.65 9.61
N ALA A 81 0.50 1.61 10.19
CA ALA A 81 0.65 0.24 9.68
C ALA A 81 -0.03 0.05 8.31
N ILE A 82 -1.15 0.73 8.06
CA ILE A 82 -1.79 0.80 6.75
C ILE A 82 -0.90 1.59 5.78
N GLY A 83 -0.59 2.84 6.11
CA GLY A 83 0.30 3.71 5.35
C GLY A 83 -0.05 3.83 3.86
N THR A 84 0.89 4.33 3.08
CA THR A 84 0.78 4.40 1.62
C THR A 84 0.65 3.02 0.97
N ALA A 85 1.29 1.99 1.53
CA ALA A 85 1.21 0.64 0.98
C ALA A 85 -0.21 0.06 1.06
N GLY A 86 -0.88 0.19 2.21
CA GLY A 86 -2.25 -0.27 2.39
C GLY A 86 -3.25 0.54 1.56
N TYR A 87 -3.06 1.85 1.48
CA TYR A 87 -3.84 2.72 0.60
C TYR A 87 -3.73 2.29 -0.87
N THR A 88 -2.51 2.04 -1.33
CA THR A 88 -2.25 1.57 -2.71
C THR A 88 -2.88 0.20 -2.96
N ALA A 89 -2.73 -0.74 -2.02
CA ALA A 89 -3.34 -2.06 -2.12
C ALA A 89 -4.87 -1.96 -2.27
N MET A 90 -5.52 -1.10 -1.47
CA MET A 90 -6.97 -0.91 -1.56
C MET A 90 -7.40 -0.31 -2.91
N LEU A 91 -6.65 0.65 -3.45
CA LEU A 91 -6.93 1.19 -4.79
C LEU A 91 -6.84 0.11 -5.87
N CYS A 92 -5.86 -0.80 -5.78
CA CYS A 92 -5.75 -1.92 -6.71
C CYS A 92 -6.95 -2.87 -6.61
N VAL A 93 -7.39 -3.18 -5.38
CA VAL A 93 -8.56 -4.04 -5.15
C VAL A 93 -9.82 -3.40 -5.72
N LEU A 94 -10.06 -2.11 -5.41
CA LEU A 94 -11.18 -1.36 -6.00
C LEU A 94 -11.12 -1.35 -7.53
N GLY A 95 -9.92 -1.22 -8.11
CA GLY A 95 -9.74 -1.29 -9.56
C GLY A 95 -10.14 -2.64 -10.16
N ILE A 96 -9.89 -3.76 -9.45
CA ILE A 96 -10.34 -5.10 -9.86
C ILE A 96 -11.88 -5.17 -9.83
N GLU A 97 -12.51 -4.70 -8.74
CA GLU A 97 -13.96 -4.68 -8.60
C GLU A 97 -14.64 -3.77 -9.62
N ASP A 98 -14.12 -2.56 -9.84
CA ASP A 98 -14.62 -1.59 -10.82
C ASP A 98 -14.52 -2.13 -12.26
N HIS A 99 -13.53 -3.01 -12.52
CA HIS A 99 -13.40 -3.70 -13.80
C HIS A 99 -14.41 -4.85 -13.97
N GLY A 100 -15.17 -5.15 -12.93
CA GLY A 100 -16.22 -6.15 -12.93
C GLY A 100 -15.75 -7.58 -12.66
N ILE A 101 -14.53 -7.76 -12.15
CA ILE A 101 -14.01 -9.07 -11.77
C ILE A 101 -14.56 -9.44 -10.38
N ASN A 102 -15.22 -10.59 -10.29
CA ASN A 102 -15.82 -11.11 -9.06
C ASN A 102 -15.01 -12.30 -8.52
N PRO A 103 -15.20 -12.68 -7.24
CA PRO A 103 -14.47 -13.81 -6.63
C PRO A 103 -14.57 -15.14 -7.38
N ASP A 104 -15.67 -15.38 -8.10
CA ASP A 104 -15.92 -16.62 -8.84
C ASP A 104 -15.35 -16.61 -10.27
N ASP A 105 -14.83 -15.48 -10.74
CA ASP A 105 -14.34 -15.36 -12.13
C ASP A 105 -12.96 -16.00 -12.33
N GLY A 106 -12.23 -16.29 -11.24
CA GLY A 106 -10.95 -16.99 -11.30
C GLY A 106 -9.95 -16.55 -10.23
N ILE A 107 -8.69 -16.79 -10.52
CA ILE A 107 -7.58 -16.49 -9.60
C ILE A 107 -7.08 -15.08 -9.84
N ILE A 108 -6.79 -14.33 -8.77
CA ILE A 108 -6.08 -13.06 -8.83
C ILE A 108 -4.60 -13.30 -8.50
N LEU A 109 -3.73 -12.90 -9.42
CA LEU A 109 -2.29 -12.91 -9.17
C LEU A 109 -1.89 -11.66 -8.36
N VAL A 110 -1.04 -11.83 -7.37
CA VAL A 110 -0.39 -10.72 -6.65
C VAL A 110 1.11 -10.89 -6.76
N SER A 111 1.78 -10.01 -7.52
CA SER A 111 3.25 -9.96 -7.58
C SER A 111 3.82 -9.13 -6.44
N GLY A 112 5.12 -9.29 -6.15
CA GLY A 112 5.73 -8.62 -5.00
C GLY A 112 5.04 -8.96 -3.67
N ALA A 113 4.48 -10.16 -3.57
CA ALA A 113 3.55 -10.62 -2.54
C ALA A 113 4.04 -10.39 -1.10
N SER A 114 5.35 -10.53 -0.84
CA SER A 114 5.94 -10.31 0.49
C SER A 114 6.26 -8.85 0.79
N GLY A 115 5.94 -7.92 -0.12
CA GLY A 115 6.08 -6.48 0.08
C GLY A 115 4.88 -5.87 0.82
N GLY A 116 4.97 -4.58 1.16
CA GLY A 116 3.89 -3.87 1.85
C GLY A 116 2.58 -3.87 1.08
N VAL A 117 2.59 -3.51 -0.22
CA VAL A 117 1.39 -3.51 -1.06
C VAL A 117 0.87 -4.94 -1.27
N GLY A 118 1.75 -5.86 -1.67
CA GLY A 118 1.35 -7.24 -1.98
C GLY A 118 0.73 -7.96 -0.79
N SER A 119 1.33 -7.86 0.40
CA SER A 119 0.81 -8.53 1.60
C SER A 119 -0.56 -8.01 2.03
N VAL A 120 -0.78 -6.68 1.96
CA VAL A 120 -2.10 -6.10 2.27
C VAL A 120 -3.11 -6.46 1.18
N ALA A 121 -2.71 -6.44 -0.09
CA ALA A 121 -3.60 -6.83 -1.20
C ALA A 121 -4.09 -8.28 -1.07
N ILE A 122 -3.21 -9.22 -0.69
CA ILE A 122 -3.58 -10.61 -0.43
C ILE A 122 -4.65 -10.70 0.66
N SER A 123 -4.43 -10.00 1.79
CA SER A 123 -5.39 -10.02 2.89
C SER A 123 -6.74 -9.45 2.47
N LEU A 124 -6.78 -8.29 1.83
CA LEU A 124 -8.01 -7.66 1.36
C LEU A 124 -8.76 -8.54 0.36
N LEU A 125 -8.07 -9.07 -0.66
CA LEU A 125 -8.69 -9.96 -1.64
C LEU A 125 -9.23 -11.23 -1.01
N SER A 126 -8.48 -11.85 -0.09
CA SER A 126 -8.92 -13.04 0.62
C SER A 126 -10.15 -12.79 1.48
N ASP A 127 -10.19 -11.67 2.22
CA ASP A 127 -11.34 -11.28 3.03
C ASP A 127 -12.60 -11.00 2.19
N LEU A 128 -12.41 -10.52 0.95
CA LEU A 128 -13.48 -10.32 -0.03
C LEU A 128 -13.88 -11.61 -0.77
N GLY A 129 -13.22 -12.74 -0.49
CA GLY A 129 -13.58 -14.05 -1.04
C GLY A 129 -12.85 -14.41 -2.34
N TYR A 130 -11.92 -13.61 -2.83
CA TYR A 130 -11.14 -13.93 -4.02
C TYR A 130 -10.16 -15.08 -3.78
N ASN A 131 -9.89 -15.87 -4.82
CA ASN A 131 -8.82 -16.84 -4.83
C ASN A 131 -7.51 -16.14 -5.22
N VAL A 132 -6.52 -16.15 -4.33
CA VAL A 132 -5.26 -15.42 -4.54
C VAL A 132 -4.10 -16.37 -4.76
N GLU A 133 -3.36 -16.13 -5.84
CA GLU A 133 -2.04 -16.70 -6.09
C GLU A 133 -0.98 -15.63 -5.85
N ALA A 134 -0.06 -15.88 -4.94
CA ALA A 134 0.99 -14.96 -4.55
C ALA A 134 2.30 -15.29 -5.27
N SER A 135 2.95 -14.30 -5.89
CA SER A 135 4.27 -14.46 -6.52
C SER A 135 5.33 -13.72 -5.70
N THR A 136 6.38 -14.45 -5.31
CA THR A 136 7.48 -13.91 -4.50
C THR A 136 8.82 -14.50 -4.92
N GLY A 137 9.92 -13.76 -4.73
CA GLY A 137 11.28 -14.29 -4.82
C GLY A 137 11.79 -14.84 -3.48
N ARG A 138 10.94 -14.89 -2.45
CA ARG A 138 11.27 -15.35 -1.09
C ARG A 138 10.31 -16.46 -0.69
N LEU A 139 10.53 -17.66 -1.22
CA LEU A 139 9.64 -18.81 -0.96
C LEU A 139 9.61 -19.23 0.52
N GLU A 140 10.60 -18.87 1.31
CA GLU A 140 10.61 -19.03 2.76
C GLU A 140 9.47 -18.28 3.45
N GLU A 141 8.92 -17.24 2.82
CA GLU A 141 7.76 -16.46 3.30
C GLU A 141 6.40 -17.14 3.02
N THR A 142 6.39 -18.31 2.36
CA THR A 142 5.15 -19.03 2.04
C THR A 142 4.21 -19.21 3.24
N PRO A 143 4.70 -19.62 4.44
CA PRO A 143 3.81 -19.75 5.60
C PRO A 143 3.13 -18.43 5.97
N TYR A 144 3.86 -17.31 5.91
CA TYR A 144 3.30 -15.98 6.16
C TYR A 144 2.25 -15.61 5.12
N LEU A 145 2.53 -15.78 3.84
CA LEU A 145 1.60 -15.46 2.75
C LEU A 145 0.31 -16.28 2.85
N ASN A 146 0.41 -17.56 3.24
CA ASN A 146 -0.75 -18.41 3.49
C ASN A 146 -1.59 -17.90 4.67
N THR A 147 -0.98 -17.36 5.74
CA THR A 147 -1.74 -16.76 6.86
C THR A 147 -2.50 -15.51 6.44
N LEU A 148 -2.06 -14.81 5.40
CA LEU A 148 -2.77 -13.67 4.80
C LEU A 148 -3.91 -14.11 3.86
N GLY A 149 -3.99 -15.40 3.52
CA GLY A 149 -5.05 -15.96 2.69
C GLY A 149 -4.64 -16.33 1.26
N ALA A 150 -3.35 -16.29 0.92
CA ALA A 150 -2.89 -16.83 -0.37
C ALA A 150 -3.21 -18.33 -0.45
N LYS A 151 -3.87 -18.77 -1.52
CA LYS A 151 -4.19 -20.18 -1.77
C LYS A 151 -3.00 -20.94 -2.33
N THR A 152 -2.23 -20.27 -3.17
CA THR A 152 -1.01 -20.79 -3.80
C THR A 152 0.07 -19.74 -3.76
N VAL A 153 1.32 -20.19 -3.66
CA VAL A 153 2.52 -19.32 -3.72
C VAL A 153 3.44 -19.88 -4.80
N ILE A 154 3.84 -19.02 -5.71
CA ILE A 154 4.74 -19.36 -6.82
C ILE A 154 6.04 -18.55 -6.74
N ASP A 155 7.12 -19.11 -7.29
CA ASP A 155 8.35 -18.38 -7.48
C ASP A 155 8.18 -17.31 -8.58
N ARG A 156 8.68 -16.10 -8.33
CA ARG A 156 8.60 -15.00 -9.31
C ARG A 156 9.26 -15.34 -10.65
N SER A 157 10.22 -16.27 -10.67
CA SER A 157 10.88 -16.71 -11.91
C SER A 157 9.90 -17.34 -12.89
N GLU A 158 8.79 -17.96 -12.43
CA GLU A 158 7.74 -18.48 -13.31
C GLU A 158 7.10 -17.38 -14.19
N LEU A 159 7.10 -16.13 -13.73
CA LEU A 159 6.56 -14.99 -14.48
C LEU A 159 7.58 -14.38 -15.45
N SER A 160 8.85 -14.73 -15.32
CA SER A 160 9.94 -14.23 -16.16
C SER A 160 10.16 -15.05 -17.44
N GLU A 161 9.60 -16.26 -17.48
CA GLU A 161 9.73 -17.14 -18.65
C GLU A 161 8.84 -16.64 -19.82
N PRO A 162 9.36 -16.60 -21.05
CA PRO A 162 8.55 -16.26 -22.21
C PRO A 162 7.39 -17.24 -22.36
N SER A 163 6.17 -16.73 -22.29
CA SER A 163 4.98 -17.56 -22.55
C SER A 163 4.84 -17.86 -24.04
N ARG A 164 4.22 -19.01 -24.36
CA ARG A 164 3.88 -19.32 -25.74
C ARG A 164 2.79 -18.35 -26.23
N PRO A 165 2.88 -17.84 -27.48
CA PRO A 165 1.77 -17.09 -28.06
C PRO A 165 0.47 -17.88 -27.94
N LEU A 166 -0.63 -17.21 -27.58
CA LEU A 166 -1.96 -17.84 -27.42
C LEU A 166 -1.97 -18.92 -26.30
N GLY A 167 -1.14 -18.75 -25.27
CA GLY A 167 -1.19 -19.57 -24.07
C GLY A 167 -2.56 -19.47 -23.38
N LYS A 168 -2.92 -20.50 -22.60
CA LYS A 168 -4.18 -20.50 -21.83
C LYS A 168 -4.11 -19.42 -20.75
N GLU A 169 -5.16 -18.64 -20.62
CA GLU A 169 -5.37 -17.72 -19.51
C GLU A 169 -5.30 -18.46 -18.17
N ARG A 170 -4.55 -17.91 -17.21
CA ARG A 170 -4.35 -18.50 -15.89
C ARG A 170 -5.03 -17.68 -14.81
N TRP A 171 -5.09 -16.35 -14.98
CA TRP A 171 -5.61 -15.40 -13.99
C TRP A 171 -6.74 -14.56 -14.56
N ALA A 172 -7.74 -14.27 -13.73
CA ALA A 172 -8.82 -13.33 -14.06
C ALA A 172 -8.36 -11.88 -13.96
N GLY A 173 -7.36 -11.62 -13.11
CA GLY A 173 -6.77 -10.31 -12.91
C GLY A 173 -5.43 -10.40 -12.18
N ALA A 174 -4.73 -9.27 -12.09
CA ALA A 174 -3.47 -9.19 -11.37
C ALA A 174 -3.31 -7.84 -10.64
N ILE A 175 -2.68 -7.89 -9.47
CA ILE A 175 -2.09 -6.74 -8.79
C ILE A 175 -0.58 -6.87 -8.89
N ASP A 176 0.04 -5.95 -9.64
CA ASP A 176 1.48 -5.92 -9.83
C ASP A 176 2.11 -4.80 -9.01
N SER A 177 3.01 -5.17 -8.09
CA SER A 177 3.71 -4.24 -7.19
C SER A 177 5.23 -4.32 -7.28
N VAL A 178 5.76 -4.76 -8.44
CA VAL A 178 7.21 -4.90 -8.70
C VAL A 178 7.66 -3.90 -9.75
#